data_8cd4506be6acbd2ac626f69dfbda442a
#
_entry.id   8cd4506be6acbd2ac626f69dfbda442a
#
_cell.length_a   1.000
_cell.length_b   1.000
_cell.length_c   1.000
_cell.angle_alpha   90.00
_cell.angle_beta   90.00
_cell.angle_gamma   90.00
#
_symmetry.space_group_name_H-M   'P 1'
#
loop_
_entity.id
_entity.type
_entity.pdbx_description
1 polymer ?
#
loop_
_entity_poly.entity_id
_entity_poly.type
_entity_poly.pdbx_seq_one_letter_code
_entity_poly.pdbx_strand_id
1 'polypeptide(L)'
;MCEFTAKDYKKGQPRWCPGCGDHFFLASLHKAMAEIGVAPWDIAVISGIGCSSRLPHYMNTYGMNTIHGRSAAIATGCKVANPNLTVWQVSGDGDGLAIGGNHFIHANRRNINLNMILLNNRIYGLTKGQYSPTSPRGFVSKSSPYGTVEDPFCPAELCFGARGHFFARSVATDAAGTVDILKAAYNHKGTSVCEILQNCVIFNHGTHESVYTKEGRAKNAIYL
;
A
#
# COMPACT_ATOMS: atom_id res chain seq x y z
N MET A 1 3.81 1.47 28.39
CA MET A 1 2.47 1.94 27.93
C MET A 1 2.71 2.77 26.69
N CYS A 2 1.96 2.55 25.60
CA CYS A 2 2.09 3.41 24.43
C CYS A 2 1.60 4.81 24.80
N GLU A 3 2.41 5.83 24.55
CA GLU A 3 2.11 7.24 24.84
C GLU A 3 1.01 7.77 23.91
N PHE A 4 0.87 7.18 22.71
CA PHE A 4 -0.05 7.60 21.65
C PHE A 4 -1.16 6.58 21.40
N THR A 5 -2.33 7.07 21.06
CA THR A 5 -3.50 6.27 20.66
C THR A 5 -3.75 6.40 19.15
N ALA A 6 -4.57 5.54 18.58
CA ALA A 6 -4.96 5.63 17.17
C ALA A 6 -5.60 6.98 16.79
N LYS A 7 -6.15 7.73 17.77
CA LYS A 7 -6.75 9.06 17.53
C LYS A 7 -5.68 10.12 17.24
N ASP A 8 -4.49 9.98 17.83
CA ASP A 8 -3.40 10.95 17.68
C ASP A 8 -2.83 10.98 16.27
N TYR A 9 -3.01 9.90 15.51
CA TYR A 9 -2.60 9.79 14.10
C TYR A 9 -3.70 10.18 13.10
N LYS A 10 -4.91 10.48 13.55
CA LYS A 10 -6.04 10.82 12.67
C LYS A 10 -6.07 12.30 12.31
N LYS A 11 -6.32 12.59 11.02
CA LYS A 11 -6.52 13.93 10.51
C LYS A 11 -7.62 13.95 9.45
N GLY A 12 -8.51 14.93 9.53
CA GLY A 12 -9.56 15.12 8.53
C GLY A 12 -10.56 13.96 8.45
N GLN A 13 -11.39 14.00 7.40
CA GLN A 13 -12.33 12.93 7.09
C GLN A 13 -12.00 12.30 5.74
N PRO A 14 -11.85 10.97 5.66
CA PRO A 14 -11.59 10.27 4.40
C PRO A 14 -12.71 10.51 3.38
N ARG A 15 -12.31 10.74 2.12
CA ARG A 15 -13.22 11.03 1.00
C ARG A 15 -13.13 9.96 -0.10
N TRP A 16 -12.82 8.74 0.28
CA TRP A 16 -12.93 7.58 -0.60
C TRP A 16 -14.39 7.16 -0.77
N CYS A 17 -14.64 6.32 -1.78
CA CYS A 17 -15.98 5.76 -2.00
C CYS A 17 -16.46 4.96 -0.78
N PRO A 18 -17.76 5.00 -0.44
CA PRO A 18 -18.30 4.15 0.62
C PRO A 18 -17.99 2.67 0.35
N GLY A 19 -17.45 1.96 1.35
CA GLY A 19 -17.05 0.55 1.24
C GLY A 19 -15.70 0.30 0.57
N CYS A 20 -14.97 1.35 0.16
CA CYS A 20 -13.62 1.20 -0.39
C CYS A 20 -12.66 0.60 0.66
N GLY A 21 -11.78 -0.30 0.21
CA GLY A 21 -10.78 -0.95 1.07
C GLY A 21 -9.80 0.02 1.73
N ASP A 22 -9.58 1.20 1.14
CA ASP A 22 -8.72 2.24 1.72
C ASP A 22 -9.18 2.70 3.12
N HIS A 23 -10.49 2.68 3.40
CA HIS A 23 -11.03 3.00 4.73
C HIS A 23 -10.59 1.97 5.79
N PHE A 24 -10.68 0.69 5.47
CA PHE A 24 -10.27 -0.39 6.36
C PHE A 24 -8.77 -0.36 6.62
N PHE A 25 -8.00 -0.17 5.55
CA PHE A 25 -6.54 -0.04 5.66
C PHE A 25 -6.14 1.16 6.53
N LEU A 26 -6.74 2.33 6.33
CA LEU A 26 -6.43 3.53 7.13
C LEU A 26 -6.69 3.29 8.62
N ALA A 27 -7.78 2.61 8.98
CA ALA A 27 -8.07 2.27 10.37
C ALA A 27 -7.01 1.34 10.97
N SER A 28 -6.57 0.33 10.20
CA SER A 28 -5.51 -0.60 10.60
C SER A 28 -4.16 0.12 10.74
N LEU A 29 -3.84 1.05 9.83
CA LEU A 29 -2.62 1.84 9.90
C LEU A 29 -2.57 2.73 11.15
N HIS A 30 -3.66 3.43 11.49
CA HIS A 30 -3.72 4.22 12.72
C HIS A 30 -3.49 3.36 13.97
N LYS A 31 -4.07 2.15 13.99
CA LYS A 31 -3.89 1.20 15.08
C LYS A 31 -2.44 0.69 15.15
N ALA A 32 -1.87 0.31 14.01
CA ALA A 32 -0.48 -0.14 13.94
C ALA A 32 0.48 0.94 14.43
N MET A 33 0.30 2.20 14.02
CA MET A 33 1.15 3.31 14.48
C MET A 33 1.07 3.53 15.99
N ALA A 34 -0.15 3.40 16.57
CA ALA A 34 -0.33 3.49 18.02
C ALA A 34 0.40 2.36 18.77
N GLU A 35 0.33 1.13 18.23
CA GLU A 35 1.02 -0.02 18.83
C GLU A 35 2.54 0.03 18.64
N ILE A 36 3.03 0.62 17.54
CA ILE A 36 4.45 0.90 17.29
C ILE A 36 4.97 1.98 18.25
N GLY A 37 4.13 2.98 18.58
CA GLY A 37 4.44 4.00 19.58
C GLY A 37 5.38 5.11 19.09
N VAL A 38 5.63 5.27 17.79
CA VAL A 38 6.43 6.38 17.24
C VAL A 38 5.62 7.66 17.25
N ALA A 39 6.21 8.75 17.74
CA ALA A 39 5.54 10.05 17.80
C ALA A 39 5.09 10.51 16.40
N PRO A 40 3.88 11.11 16.25
CA PRO A 40 3.38 11.56 14.95
C PRO A 40 4.33 12.49 14.19
N TRP A 41 5.10 13.30 14.89
CA TRP A 41 6.11 14.22 14.31
C TRP A 41 7.43 13.55 13.93
N ASP A 42 7.62 12.27 14.23
CA ASP A 42 8.76 11.45 13.80
C ASP A 42 8.37 10.52 12.63
N ILE A 43 7.18 10.72 12.06
CA ILE A 43 6.66 9.94 10.94
C ILE A 43 6.47 10.84 9.72
N ALA A 44 6.89 10.35 8.55
CA ALA A 44 6.58 10.93 7.26
C ALA A 44 5.86 9.92 6.36
N VAL A 45 4.70 10.31 5.82
CA VAL A 45 3.91 9.52 4.86
C VAL A 45 4.02 10.16 3.47
N ILE A 46 4.68 9.46 2.56
CA ILE A 46 4.99 9.92 1.20
C ILE A 46 4.16 9.12 0.21
N SER A 47 3.31 9.75 -0.57
CA SER A 47 2.44 9.07 -1.53
C SER A 47 2.67 9.50 -2.97
N GLY A 48 2.32 8.61 -3.90
CA GLY A 48 2.27 8.90 -5.33
C GLY A 48 0.93 9.52 -5.75
N ILE A 49 0.31 8.97 -6.80
CA ILE A 49 -0.98 9.43 -7.33
C ILE A 49 -1.97 8.26 -7.40
N GLY A 50 -3.22 8.55 -7.11
CA GLY A 50 -4.34 7.60 -7.11
C GLY A 50 -5.19 7.71 -5.85
N CYS A 51 -6.17 6.81 -5.69
CA CYS A 51 -7.05 6.81 -4.51
C CYS A 51 -6.27 6.62 -3.22
N SER A 52 -5.38 5.61 -3.17
CA SER A 52 -4.49 5.32 -2.06
C SER A 52 -3.59 6.50 -1.67
N SER A 53 -3.22 7.31 -2.65
CA SER A 53 -2.31 8.46 -2.46
C SER A 53 -2.93 9.64 -1.72
N ARG A 54 -4.23 9.59 -1.42
CA ARG A 54 -4.88 10.54 -0.53
C ARG A 54 -4.56 10.31 0.95
N LEU A 55 -3.92 9.19 1.29
CA LEU A 55 -3.65 8.77 2.65
C LEU A 55 -2.94 9.83 3.51
N PRO A 56 -1.92 10.58 3.03
CA PRO A 56 -1.27 11.63 3.82
C PRO A 56 -2.23 12.73 4.32
N HIS A 57 -3.34 12.98 3.62
CA HIS A 57 -4.34 13.96 4.06
C HIS A 57 -5.13 13.52 5.30
N TYR A 58 -5.10 12.23 5.61
CA TYR A 58 -5.85 11.62 6.71
C TYR A 58 -4.97 11.19 7.87
N MET A 59 -3.67 11.48 7.76
CA MET A 59 -2.66 11.19 8.77
C MET A 59 -2.20 12.48 9.47
N ASN A 60 -2.18 12.49 10.79
CA ASN A 60 -1.65 13.60 11.60
C ASN A 60 -0.13 13.41 11.79
N THR A 61 0.59 13.34 10.67
CA THR A 61 2.03 13.16 10.57
C THR A 61 2.58 14.15 9.55
N TYR A 62 3.89 14.19 9.33
CA TYR A 62 4.38 14.79 8.09
C TYR A 62 3.86 14.01 6.90
N GLY A 63 3.48 14.70 5.83
CA GLY A 63 2.93 14.07 4.65
C GLY A 63 3.24 14.85 3.38
N MET A 64 3.48 14.11 2.29
CA MET A 64 3.69 14.68 0.97
C MET A 64 3.02 13.83 -0.09
N ASN A 65 2.22 14.48 -0.96
CA ASN A 65 1.83 13.90 -2.24
C ASN A 65 2.88 14.25 -3.28
N THR A 66 3.32 13.27 -4.04
CA THR A 66 4.35 13.45 -5.06
C THR A 66 3.77 13.31 -6.48
N ILE A 67 4.62 13.09 -7.46
CA ILE A 67 4.23 12.84 -8.85
C ILE A 67 3.95 11.35 -9.05
N HIS A 68 3.13 11.00 -10.03
CA HIS A 68 2.77 9.63 -10.37
C HIS A 68 3.99 8.72 -10.52
N GLY A 69 4.01 7.65 -9.72
CA GLY A 69 5.09 6.67 -9.69
C GLY A 69 6.42 7.15 -9.09
N ARG A 70 6.44 8.30 -8.40
CA ARG A 70 7.71 8.88 -7.86
C ARG A 70 7.82 8.79 -6.34
N SER A 71 6.80 8.30 -5.65
CA SER A 71 6.78 8.26 -4.19
C SER A 71 7.96 7.48 -3.59
N ALA A 72 8.36 6.35 -4.17
CA ALA A 72 9.49 5.56 -3.67
C ALA A 72 10.83 6.31 -3.78
N ALA A 73 11.03 7.10 -4.85
CA ALA A 73 12.22 7.92 -5.01
C ALA A 73 12.27 9.07 -3.99
N ILE A 74 11.14 9.78 -3.82
CA ILE A 74 11.03 10.89 -2.87
C ILE A 74 11.14 10.38 -1.42
N ALA A 75 10.48 9.27 -1.09
CA ALA A 75 10.59 8.63 0.23
C ALA A 75 12.03 8.20 0.54
N THR A 76 12.74 7.68 -0.46
CA THR A 76 14.18 7.39 -0.37
C THR A 76 14.98 8.66 0.00
N GLY A 77 14.75 9.76 -0.71
CA GLY A 77 15.39 11.04 -0.42
C GLY A 77 15.07 11.56 0.98
N CYS A 78 13.80 11.48 1.38
CA CYS A 78 13.35 11.86 2.72
C CYS A 78 14.09 11.06 3.82
N LYS A 79 14.19 9.73 3.68
CA LYS A 79 14.87 8.86 4.64
C LYS A 79 16.38 9.10 4.68
N VAL A 80 17.00 9.38 3.55
CA VAL A 80 18.44 9.69 3.45
C VAL A 80 18.75 11.06 4.08
N ALA A 81 17.87 12.05 3.86
CA ALA A 81 18.04 13.39 4.43
C ALA A 81 17.85 13.41 5.95
N ASN A 82 16.94 12.61 6.50
CA ASN A 82 16.75 12.44 7.93
C ASN A 82 16.56 10.96 8.29
N PRO A 83 17.66 10.27 8.63
CA PRO A 83 17.63 8.84 9.00
C PRO A 83 16.79 8.51 10.23
N ASN A 84 16.48 9.48 11.08
CA ASN A 84 15.69 9.27 12.31
C ASN A 84 14.18 9.20 12.02
N LEU A 85 13.69 9.73 10.90
CA LEU A 85 12.29 9.64 10.54
C LEU A 85 11.86 8.20 10.23
N THR A 86 10.70 7.83 10.71
CA THR A 86 9.98 6.65 10.24
C THR A 86 9.23 7.01 8.96
N VAL A 87 9.71 6.51 7.82
CA VAL A 87 9.14 6.85 6.52
C VAL A 87 8.26 5.72 6.00
N TRP A 88 7.01 6.06 5.70
CA TRP A 88 6.02 5.21 5.05
C TRP A 88 5.76 5.72 3.64
N GLN A 89 6.09 4.93 2.63
CA GLN A 89 5.74 5.20 1.24
C GLN A 89 4.43 4.48 0.91
N VAL A 90 3.50 5.17 0.25
CA VAL A 90 2.18 4.62 -0.11
C VAL A 90 1.92 4.81 -1.60
N SER A 91 1.54 3.73 -2.27
CA SER A 91 1.10 3.75 -3.66
C SER A 91 0.00 2.72 -3.92
N GLY A 92 -0.76 2.93 -4.97
CA GLY A 92 -1.57 1.87 -5.58
C GLY A 92 -0.70 0.99 -6.49
N ASP A 93 -1.22 -0.15 -6.88
CA ASP A 93 -0.56 -1.09 -7.79
C ASP A 93 -0.22 -0.44 -9.14
N GLY A 94 -1.13 0.34 -9.72
CA GLY A 94 -0.86 1.08 -10.95
C GLY A 94 0.21 2.17 -10.78
N ASP A 95 0.18 2.91 -9.70
CA ASP A 95 1.16 3.96 -9.40
C ASP A 95 2.55 3.38 -9.13
N GLY A 96 2.63 2.37 -8.28
CA GLY A 96 3.90 1.81 -7.81
C GLY A 96 4.58 0.86 -8.80
N LEU A 97 3.82 0.09 -9.58
CA LEU A 97 4.35 -0.99 -10.40
C LEU A 97 4.36 -0.70 -11.91
N ALA A 98 3.53 0.25 -12.40
CA ALA A 98 3.63 0.71 -13.79
C ALA A 98 4.75 1.77 -13.91
N ILE A 99 4.38 3.05 -13.98
CA ILE A 99 5.36 4.13 -14.10
C ILE A 99 6.35 4.19 -12.92
N GLY A 100 5.96 3.70 -11.74
CA GLY A 100 6.80 3.61 -10.54
C GLY A 100 7.71 2.38 -10.48
N GLY A 101 7.56 1.40 -11.38
CA GLY A 101 8.26 0.11 -11.32
C GLY A 101 9.78 0.21 -11.19
N ASN A 102 10.41 1.12 -11.93
CA ASN A 102 11.84 1.38 -11.80
C ASN A 102 12.23 1.83 -10.38
N HIS A 103 11.46 2.72 -9.79
CA HIS A 103 11.73 3.21 -8.43
C HIS A 103 11.44 2.16 -7.36
N PHE A 104 10.42 1.32 -7.57
CA PHE A 104 10.13 0.17 -6.75
C PHE A 104 11.33 -0.81 -6.72
N ILE A 105 11.82 -1.20 -7.89
CA ILE A 105 12.98 -2.08 -8.03
C ILE A 105 14.20 -1.49 -7.31
N HIS A 106 14.52 -0.23 -7.57
CA HIS A 106 15.71 0.39 -7.00
C HIS A 106 15.61 0.68 -5.50
N ALA A 107 14.42 0.95 -4.95
CA ALA A 107 14.22 1.07 -3.51
C ALA A 107 14.51 -0.27 -2.81
N ASN A 108 13.94 -1.36 -3.31
CA ASN A 108 14.21 -2.72 -2.81
C ASN A 108 15.70 -3.06 -2.89
N ARG A 109 16.32 -2.86 -4.05
CA ARG A 109 17.74 -3.18 -4.27
C ARG A 109 18.69 -2.40 -3.35
N ARG A 110 18.38 -1.13 -3.06
CA ARG A 110 19.18 -0.29 -2.14
C ARG A 110 18.99 -0.65 -0.69
N ASN A 111 17.86 -1.28 -0.37
CA ASN A 111 17.52 -1.80 0.96
C ASN A 111 17.71 -0.76 2.09
N ILE A 112 17.35 0.50 1.85
CA ILE A 112 17.33 1.52 2.90
C ILE A 112 16.14 1.27 3.85
N ASN A 113 16.19 1.76 5.07
CA ASN A 113 15.14 1.54 6.05
C ASN A 113 13.87 2.33 5.69
N LEU A 114 13.03 1.76 4.84
CA LEU A 114 11.84 2.35 4.23
C LEU A 114 10.66 1.37 4.27
N ASN A 115 9.51 1.79 4.76
CA ASN A 115 8.29 0.98 4.76
C ASN A 115 7.45 1.32 3.53
N MET A 116 7.30 0.39 2.61
CA MET A 116 6.53 0.54 1.38
C MET A 116 5.18 -0.16 1.49
N ILE A 117 4.10 0.58 1.29
CA ILE A 117 2.73 0.08 1.27
C ILE A 117 2.22 0.09 -0.16
N LEU A 118 1.80 -1.06 -0.64
CA LEU A 118 1.19 -1.26 -1.95
C LEU A 118 -0.29 -1.63 -1.77
N LEU A 119 -1.19 -0.67 -2.01
CA LEU A 119 -2.64 -0.92 -1.97
C LEU A 119 -3.07 -1.46 -3.34
N ASN A 120 -3.33 -2.77 -3.41
CA ASN A 120 -3.58 -3.47 -4.65
C ASN A 120 -5.07 -3.76 -4.85
N ASN A 121 -5.71 -3.02 -5.76
CA ASN A 121 -7.10 -3.23 -6.19
C ASN A 121 -7.21 -3.67 -7.65
N ARG A 122 -6.10 -3.96 -8.31
CA ARG A 122 -6.02 -4.43 -9.70
C ARG A 122 -6.69 -3.49 -10.71
N ILE A 123 -6.67 -2.16 -10.44
CA ILE A 123 -7.26 -1.18 -11.35
C ILE A 123 -6.76 0.24 -11.07
N TYR A 124 -6.73 1.09 -12.10
CA TYR A 124 -6.65 2.54 -11.92
C TYR A 124 -8.04 3.11 -11.59
N GLY A 125 -8.36 3.19 -10.28
CA GLY A 125 -9.68 3.64 -9.82
C GLY A 125 -9.90 5.15 -10.01
N LEU A 126 -8.91 5.98 -9.70
CA LEU A 126 -9.03 7.45 -9.76
C LEU A 126 -9.34 7.95 -11.16
N THR A 127 -8.75 7.35 -12.18
CA THR A 127 -8.93 7.68 -13.60
C THR A 127 -10.08 6.93 -14.29
N LYS A 128 -10.94 6.29 -13.49
CA LYS A 128 -12.20 5.67 -13.88
C LYS A 128 -12.10 4.33 -14.61
N GLY A 129 -11.14 3.48 -14.22
CA GLY A 129 -11.23 2.05 -14.49
C GLY A 129 -10.35 1.52 -15.62
N GLN A 130 -9.18 2.07 -15.85
CA GLN A 130 -8.17 1.44 -16.70
C GLN A 130 -7.56 0.23 -15.99
N TYR A 131 -7.16 -0.79 -16.75
CA TYR A 131 -6.43 -1.92 -16.18
C TYR A 131 -5.06 -1.48 -15.63
N SER A 132 -4.63 -2.14 -14.57
CA SER A 132 -3.34 -1.90 -13.91
C SER A 132 -2.36 -3.05 -14.20
N PRO A 133 -1.09 -2.93 -13.84
CA PRO A 133 -0.11 -4.01 -14.03
C PRO A 133 -0.45 -5.31 -13.30
N THR A 134 -1.36 -5.28 -12.33
CA THR A 134 -1.80 -6.47 -11.59
C THR A 134 -3.19 -6.96 -12.00
N SER A 135 -3.82 -6.31 -12.98
CA SER A 135 -5.09 -6.78 -13.57
C SER A 135 -4.90 -8.12 -14.26
N PRO A 136 -5.81 -9.08 -14.09
CA PRO A 136 -5.67 -10.38 -14.73
C PRO A 136 -5.70 -10.29 -16.26
N ARG A 137 -5.03 -11.21 -16.93
CA ARG A 137 -5.09 -11.34 -18.37
C ARG A 137 -6.53 -11.51 -18.83
N GLY A 138 -6.91 -10.84 -19.92
CA GLY A 138 -8.29 -10.82 -20.43
C GLY A 138 -9.21 -9.83 -19.72
N PHE A 139 -8.71 -9.01 -18.78
CA PHE A 139 -9.54 -8.03 -18.10
C PHE A 139 -10.07 -6.97 -19.06
N VAL A 140 -11.41 -6.87 -19.15
CA VAL A 140 -12.09 -5.92 -20.04
C VAL A 140 -12.30 -4.59 -19.32
N SER A 141 -11.91 -3.51 -19.96
CA SER A 141 -12.13 -2.13 -19.48
C SER A 141 -12.45 -1.20 -20.66
N LYS A 142 -12.82 0.05 -20.36
CA LYS A 142 -13.09 1.04 -21.43
C LYS A 142 -11.88 1.31 -22.33
N SER A 143 -10.67 1.23 -21.79
CA SER A 143 -9.43 1.40 -22.54
C SER A 143 -8.89 0.09 -23.12
N SER A 144 -9.48 -1.04 -22.76
CA SER A 144 -9.11 -2.37 -23.24
C SER A 144 -10.36 -3.20 -23.51
N PRO A 145 -11.15 -2.84 -24.54
CA PRO A 145 -12.47 -3.44 -24.79
C PRO A 145 -12.44 -4.91 -25.20
N TYR A 146 -11.30 -5.39 -25.69
CA TYR A 146 -11.07 -6.80 -26.07
C TYR A 146 -10.35 -7.60 -24.99
N GLY A 147 -10.13 -7.00 -23.82
CA GLY A 147 -9.36 -7.59 -22.72
C GLY A 147 -7.85 -7.29 -22.80
N THR A 148 -7.21 -7.39 -21.66
CA THR A 148 -5.74 -7.23 -21.56
C THR A 148 -5.03 -8.45 -22.14
N VAL A 149 -3.88 -8.23 -22.77
CA VAL A 149 -3.05 -9.30 -23.36
C VAL A 149 -1.80 -9.60 -22.53
N GLU A 150 -1.42 -8.67 -21.64
CA GLU A 150 -0.27 -8.82 -20.76
C GLU A 150 -0.60 -9.74 -19.57
N ASP A 151 0.44 -10.43 -19.08
CA ASP A 151 0.37 -11.15 -17.82
C ASP A 151 0.54 -10.20 -16.64
N PRO A 152 -0.21 -10.39 -15.55
CA PRO A 152 -0.11 -9.50 -14.39
C PRO A 152 1.22 -9.66 -13.66
N PHE A 153 1.75 -8.56 -13.12
CA PHE A 153 2.85 -8.64 -12.17
C PHE A 153 2.41 -9.34 -10.88
N CYS A 154 3.29 -10.21 -10.39
CA CYS A 154 3.24 -10.67 -9.01
C CYS A 154 4.15 -9.75 -8.16
N PRO A 155 3.61 -8.90 -7.27
CA PRO A 155 4.43 -7.95 -6.51
C PRO A 155 5.49 -8.62 -5.63
N ALA A 156 5.22 -9.83 -5.11
CA ALA A 156 6.19 -10.59 -4.32
C ALA A 156 7.39 -11.01 -5.18
N GLU A 157 7.14 -11.58 -6.37
CA GLU A 157 8.21 -12.00 -7.30
C GLU A 157 9.05 -10.80 -7.73
N LEU A 158 8.40 -9.66 -8.04
CA LEU A 158 9.09 -8.44 -8.41
C LEU A 158 9.97 -7.92 -7.26
N CYS A 159 9.46 -7.96 -6.02
CA CYS A 159 10.20 -7.58 -4.82
C CYS A 159 11.45 -8.46 -4.66
N PHE A 160 11.30 -9.78 -4.69
CA PHE A 160 12.42 -10.70 -4.51
C PHE A 160 13.37 -10.71 -5.71
N GLY A 161 12.86 -10.56 -6.95
CA GLY A 161 13.67 -10.36 -8.14
C GLY A 161 14.53 -9.09 -8.06
N ALA A 162 14.05 -8.06 -7.39
CA ALA A 162 14.78 -6.83 -7.09
C ALA A 162 15.70 -6.93 -5.85
N ARG A 163 15.92 -8.11 -5.30
CA ARG A 163 16.68 -8.34 -4.07
C ARG A 163 16.04 -7.73 -2.82
N GLY A 164 14.71 -7.61 -2.77
CA GLY A 164 13.97 -7.25 -1.55
C GLY A 164 14.12 -8.34 -0.48
N HIS A 165 14.22 -7.94 0.77
CA HIS A 165 14.47 -8.82 1.90
C HIS A 165 13.22 -9.06 2.76
N PHE A 166 12.20 -8.24 2.59
CA PHE A 166 10.94 -8.35 3.33
C PHE A 166 9.77 -8.10 2.39
N PHE A 167 8.87 -9.06 2.34
CA PHE A 167 7.57 -8.93 1.70
C PHE A 167 6.50 -9.55 2.58
N ALA A 168 5.42 -8.82 2.82
CA ALA A 168 4.25 -9.35 3.52
C ALA A 168 2.98 -8.98 2.75
N ARG A 169 1.95 -9.82 2.85
CA ARG A 169 0.65 -9.59 2.22
C ARG A 169 -0.46 -9.74 3.25
N SER A 170 -1.43 -8.84 3.21
CA SER A 170 -2.67 -8.94 3.97
C SER A 170 -3.86 -8.51 3.11
N VAL A 171 -5.06 -8.62 3.66
CA VAL A 171 -6.30 -8.17 3.03
C VAL A 171 -6.86 -7.01 3.84
N ALA A 172 -7.36 -5.96 3.19
CA ALA A 172 -7.84 -4.76 3.87
C ALA A 172 -8.92 -5.05 4.95
N THR A 173 -9.72 -6.11 4.76
CA THR A 173 -10.75 -6.55 5.72
C THR A 173 -10.20 -7.39 6.88
N ASP A 174 -8.92 -7.76 6.84
CA ASP A 174 -8.23 -8.42 7.95
C ASP A 174 -7.44 -7.38 8.77
N ALA A 175 -8.14 -6.71 9.69
CA ALA A 175 -7.54 -5.64 10.46
C ALA A 175 -6.40 -6.12 11.37
N ALA A 176 -6.51 -7.32 11.96
CA ALA A 176 -5.48 -7.88 12.82
C ALA A 176 -4.21 -8.24 12.01
N GLY A 177 -4.36 -9.04 10.97
CA GLY A 177 -3.25 -9.41 10.10
C GLY A 177 -2.58 -8.19 9.44
N THR A 178 -3.36 -7.17 9.07
CA THR A 178 -2.79 -5.91 8.53
C THR A 178 -1.96 -5.18 9.58
N VAL A 179 -2.41 -5.08 10.83
CA VAL A 179 -1.64 -4.47 11.92
C VAL A 179 -0.35 -5.24 12.17
N ASP A 180 -0.41 -6.57 12.20
CA ASP A 180 0.75 -7.40 12.48
C ASP A 180 1.84 -7.28 11.40
N ILE A 181 1.48 -7.31 10.11
CA ILE A 181 2.46 -7.13 9.03
C ILE A 181 3.06 -5.72 9.02
N LEU A 182 2.30 -4.68 9.36
CA LEU A 182 2.81 -3.31 9.44
C LEU A 182 3.81 -3.16 10.59
N LYS A 183 3.57 -3.80 11.74
CA LYS A 183 4.52 -3.85 12.86
C LYS A 183 5.78 -4.63 12.50
N ALA A 184 5.63 -5.76 11.83
CA ALA A 184 6.76 -6.55 11.33
C ALA A 184 7.60 -5.74 10.32
N ALA A 185 6.95 -5.03 9.40
CA ALA A 185 7.60 -4.15 8.44
C ALA A 185 8.42 -3.04 9.13
N TYR A 186 7.84 -2.38 10.13
CA TYR A 186 8.53 -1.37 10.92
C TYR A 186 9.76 -1.91 11.64
N ASN A 187 9.68 -3.12 12.18
CA ASN A 187 10.78 -3.77 12.92
C ASN A 187 11.89 -4.28 12.00
N HIS A 188 11.58 -4.50 10.71
CA HIS A 188 12.58 -4.92 9.73
C HIS A 188 13.62 -3.83 9.49
N LYS A 189 14.90 -4.21 9.45
CA LYS A 189 16.00 -3.29 9.15
C LYS A 189 16.33 -3.33 7.67
N GLY A 190 15.79 -2.38 6.92
CA GLY A 190 15.88 -2.30 5.47
C GLY A 190 14.55 -1.92 4.84
N THR A 191 14.43 -2.09 3.52
CA THR A 191 13.19 -1.84 2.81
C THR A 191 12.22 -3.00 3.04
N SER A 192 11.05 -2.68 3.58
CA SER A 192 9.93 -3.61 3.70
C SER A 192 8.85 -3.29 2.67
N VAL A 193 8.22 -4.31 2.11
CA VAL A 193 7.06 -4.18 1.21
C VAL A 193 5.85 -4.88 1.83
N CYS A 194 4.78 -4.12 2.07
CA CYS A 194 3.50 -4.65 2.51
C CYS A 194 2.47 -4.47 1.39
N GLU A 195 2.03 -5.56 0.78
CA GLU A 195 0.92 -5.56 -0.15
C GLU A 195 -0.40 -5.76 0.58
N ILE A 196 -1.34 -4.86 0.37
CA ILE A 196 -2.68 -4.94 0.94
C ILE A 196 -3.67 -5.15 -0.19
N LEU A 197 -4.23 -6.34 -0.23
CA LEU A 197 -5.30 -6.68 -1.18
C LEU A 197 -6.57 -5.94 -0.78
N GLN A 198 -7.06 -5.10 -1.68
CA GLN A 198 -8.25 -4.30 -1.41
C GLN A 198 -9.22 -4.30 -2.58
N ASN A 199 -10.46 -3.93 -2.32
CA ASN A 199 -11.53 -3.93 -3.29
C ASN A 199 -11.83 -2.50 -3.79
N CYS A 200 -11.84 -2.30 -5.10
CA CYS A 200 -12.42 -1.10 -5.69
C CYS A 200 -13.91 -1.32 -5.94
N VAL A 201 -14.76 -0.75 -5.07
CA VAL A 201 -16.22 -0.95 -5.10
C VAL A 201 -16.92 -0.39 -6.36
N ILE A 202 -16.25 0.46 -7.12
CA ILE A 202 -16.82 1.13 -8.28
C ILE A 202 -16.37 0.47 -9.61
N PHE A 203 -15.08 0.22 -9.76
CA PHE A 203 -14.51 -0.18 -11.05
C PHE A 203 -13.97 -1.60 -11.09
N ASN A 204 -13.79 -2.26 -9.95
CA ASN A 204 -13.28 -3.63 -9.88
C ASN A 204 -13.82 -4.34 -8.63
N HIS A 205 -15.15 -4.40 -8.54
CA HIS A 205 -15.83 -5.05 -7.42
C HIS A 205 -15.52 -6.56 -7.40
N GLY A 206 -15.22 -7.08 -6.22
CA GLY A 206 -14.99 -8.53 -6.02
C GLY A 206 -13.64 -9.06 -6.50
N THR A 207 -12.70 -8.20 -6.90
CA THR A 207 -11.40 -8.64 -7.46
C THR A 207 -10.60 -9.58 -6.55
N HIS A 208 -10.80 -9.52 -5.25
CA HIS A 208 -10.15 -10.37 -4.25
C HIS A 208 -11.16 -11.17 -3.41
N GLU A 209 -12.34 -11.48 -3.96
CA GLU A 209 -13.45 -12.11 -3.23
C GLU A 209 -13.03 -13.40 -2.52
N SER A 210 -12.17 -14.22 -3.15
CA SER A 210 -11.66 -15.47 -2.59
C SER A 210 -10.98 -15.34 -1.22
N VAL A 211 -10.48 -14.15 -0.87
CA VAL A 211 -9.80 -13.87 0.42
C VAL A 211 -10.38 -12.68 1.17
N TYR A 212 -11.36 -11.98 0.58
CA TYR A 212 -11.89 -10.75 1.16
C TYR A 212 -12.86 -11.02 2.32
N THR A 213 -13.59 -12.13 2.29
CA THR A 213 -14.46 -12.57 3.39
C THR A 213 -13.69 -13.41 4.41
N LYS A 214 -14.24 -13.55 5.63
CA LYS A 214 -13.64 -14.38 6.67
C LYS A 214 -13.60 -15.86 6.27
N GLU A 215 -14.67 -16.34 5.66
CA GLU A 215 -14.80 -17.70 5.14
C GLU A 215 -13.84 -17.95 3.97
N GLY A 216 -13.71 -16.99 3.07
CA GLY A 216 -12.76 -17.04 1.96
C GLY A 216 -11.32 -17.14 2.44
N ARG A 217 -10.93 -16.32 3.44
CA ARG A 217 -9.59 -16.39 4.04
C ARG A 217 -9.34 -17.73 4.73
N ALA A 218 -10.31 -18.25 5.46
CA ALA A 218 -10.16 -19.56 6.13
C ALA A 218 -9.86 -20.72 5.17
N LYS A 219 -10.30 -20.60 3.90
CA LYS A 219 -10.06 -21.62 2.86
C LYS A 219 -8.80 -21.36 2.05
N ASN A 220 -8.46 -20.10 1.78
CA ASN A 220 -7.51 -19.70 0.74
C ASN A 220 -6.30 -18.92 1.26
N ALA A 221 -6.26 -18.59 2.55
CA ALA A 221 -5.11 -17.89 3.15
C ALA A 221 -4.30 -18.83 4.04
N ILE A 222 -2.98 -18.68 3.97
CA ILE A 222 -2.03 -19.30 4.89
C ILE A 222 -1.41 -18.18 5.70
N TYR A 223 -1.48 -18.29 7.02
CA TYR A 223 -0.84 -17.37 7.95
C TYR A 223 0.52 -17.99 8.36
N LEU A 224 1.57 -17.23 8.17
CA LEU A 224 2.96 -17.61 8.48
C LEU A 224 3.43 -16.91 9.73
#